data_7618b028a0721a93058bcdcab45c7571
#
_entry.id   7618b028a0721a93058bcdcab45c7571
#
_cell.length_a   1.000
_cell.length_b   1.000
_cell.length_c   1.000
_cell.angle_alpha   90.00
_cell.angle_beta   90.00
_cell.angle_gamma   90.00
#
_symmetry.space_group_name_H-M   'P 1'
#
loop_
_entity.id
_entity.type
_entity.pdbx_description
1 polymer ?
#
loop_
_entity_poly.entity_id
_entity_poly.type
_entity_poly.pdbx_seq_one_letter_code
_entity_poly.pdbx_strand_id
1 'polypeptide(L)'
;MTCPIAAPTIESGNLQIYHSPLGGRSAHAQADPPLTHTSAKLVFWGVRGSTPTPERENGRYGGNTPCLELTAPDGTHIILDCGTGLRALGNRWNQSHAGVESHILVTHYHWDHIQGIPFFHPFFEPQNHFHFYSFESRYLGPDSLRKALESQLASPYFPVDANMMSAQRTFRDVNGGDSWQIGGVRVTAERLNHPQGCLGYRLETSAGSVVYATDNEPDGGDYDQALRRLARDADVLIYDAQYSPEQLASTRKGWGHSSWLEAVKVARDSKVGNLLLFHHDPDSSDRMIDGFLSAARQEFPVTWAATEGMSVTLSERGVEVKLRESRVGLRRRLRFTAIVSGRDEDGKKFEEKAVVRDLSLLGAYLCLDNRPRLQSELRVVIEASGEGNRASSMAFRGTVVHCDLGREKTQNGVGVLFIEETDSGLPRD
;
A
#
# COMPACT_ATOMS: atom_id res chain seq x y z
N MET A 1 5.55 -15.04 52.18
CA MET A 1 4.10 -14.83 52.27
C MET A 1 3.53 -14.98 50.88
N THR A 2 3.01 -16.14 50.59
CA THR A 2 2.44 -16.54 49.29
C THR A 2 0.93 -16.35 49.37
N CYS A 3 0.37 -15.62 48.42
CA CYS A 3 -1.08 -15.51 48.28
C CYS A 3 -1.47 -16.18 46.95
N PRO A 4 -2.32 -17.19 46.94
CA PRO A 4 -2.79 -17.83 45.73
C PRO A 4 -4.06 -17.12 45.20
N ILE A 5 -4.06 -16.76 43.93
CA ILE A 5 -5.26 -16.29 43.24
C ILE A 5 -5.90 -17.50 42.56
N ALA A 6 -7.13 -17.80 42.95
CA ALA A 6 -7.97 -18.86 42.39
C ALA A 6 -8.54 -18.48 41.02
N ALA A 7 -8.53 -19.41 40.08
CA ALA A 7 -9.20 -19.26 38.79
C ALA A 7 -10.73 -19.55 38.92
N PRO A 8 -11.60 -18.90 38.16
CA PRO A 8 -13.01 -19.22 38.13
C PRO A 8 -13.28 -20.40 37.17
N THR A 9 -13.97 -21.40 37.69
CA THR A 9 -14.58 -22.52 36.96
C THR A 9 -15.79 -22.04 36.17
N ILE A 10 -15.83 -22.35 34.87
CA ILE A 10 -17.01 -22.15 34.02
C ILE A 10 -17.73 -23.49 33.88
N GLU A 11 -18.99 -23.53 34.32
CA GLU A 11 -19.89 -24.68 34.16
C GLU A 11 -20.33 -24.87 32.70
N SER A 12 -20.37 -26.13 32.29
CA SER A 12 -20.79 -26.58 30.97
C SER A 12 -22.33 -26.54 30.85
N GLY A 13 -22.84 -25.64 30.00
CA GLY A 13 -24.23 -25.65 29.55
C GLY A 13 -24.44 -26.48 28.30
N ASN A 14 -25.27 -27.51 28.39
CA ASN A 14 -25.67 -28.38 27.30
C ASN A 14 -26.41 -27.63 26.18
N LEU A 15 -25.89 -27.73 24.93
CA LEU A 15 -26.65 -27.34 23.73
C LEU A 15 -27.08 -28.64 23.01
N GLN A 16 -28.40 -28.87 22.97
CA GLN A 16 -29.00 -29.97 22.21
C GLN A 16 -28.99 -29.67 20.72
N ILE A 17 -28.38 -30.58 19.95
CA ILE A 17 -28.37 -30.54 18.48
C ILE A 17 -29.52 -31.42 17.99
N TYR A 18 -30.47 -30.84 17.27
CA TYR A 18 -31.49 -31.56 16.52
C TYR A 18 -30.92 -32.07 15.19
N HIS A 19 -30.84 -33.37 15.01
CA HIS A 19 -30.63 -34.02 13.72
C HIS A 19 -31.98 -34.34 13.06
N SER A 20 -32.15 -33.89 11.81
CA SER A 20 -33.15 -34.44 10.90
C SER A 20 -32.46 -35.14 9.73
N PRO A 21 -32.87 -36.39 9.37
CA PRO A 21 -32.26 -37.08 8.26
C PRO A 21 -33.07 -36.84 6.98
N LEU A 22 -32.46 -36.44 5.90
CA LEU A 22 -33.01 -36.59 4.55
C LEU A 22 -31.92 -37.04 3.56
N GLY A 23 -32.17 -38.18 3.08
CA GLY A 23 -31.99 -38.88 1.84
C GLY A 23 -30.89 -38.46 0.88
N GLY A 24 -30.02 -39.45 0.56
CA GLY A 24 -28.90 -39.36 -0.35
C GLY A 24 -29.25 -39.02 -1.80
N ARG A 25 -28.28 -38.39 -2.43
CA ARG A 25 -27.82 -38.61 -3.81
C ARG A 25 -26.38 -38.17 -3.88
N SER A 26 -25.46 -39.08 -4.15
CA SER A 26 -24.08 -38.81 -4.51
C SER A 26 -24.08 -38.12 -5.87
N ALA A 27 -23.84 -36.81 -5.89
CA ALA A 27 -23.38 -36.10 -7.05
C ALA A 27 -21.88 -35.92 -6.86
N HIS A 28 -21.07 -36.49 -7.76
CA HIS A 28 -19.69 -36.14 -7.94
C HIS A 28 -19.64 -34.61 -8.22
N ALA A 29 -19.27 -33.83 -7.24
CA ALA A 29 -18.90 -32.43 -7.47
C ALA A 29 -17.63 -32.47 -8.30
N GLN A 30 -17.77 -32.24 -9.61
CA GLN A 30 -16.65 -31.75 -10.41
C GLN A 30 -16.24 -30.44 -9.77
N ALA A 31 -14.98 -30.39 -9.32
CA ALA A 31 -14.38 -29.15 -8.90
C ALA A 31 -14.48 -28.15 -10.09
N ASP A 32 -15.09 -27.00 -9.85
CA ASP A 32 -15.09 -25.93 -10.83
C ASP A 32 -13.64 -25.64 -11.24
N PRO A 33 -13.35 -25.45 -12.54
CA PRO A 33 -12.00 -25.09 -12.97
C PRO A 33 -11.60 -23.81 -12.25
N PRO A 34 -10.35 -23.68 -11.82
CA PRO A 34 -9.88 -22.47 -11.14
C PRO A 34 -10.21 -21.27 -12.01
N LEU A 35 -10.83 -20.25 -11.39
CA LEU A 35 -11.12 -18.97 -12.04
C LEU A 35 -9.80 -18.39 -12.54
N THR A 36 -9.52 -18.55 -13.83
CA THR A 36 -8.36 -17.91 -14.46
C THR A 36 -8.62 -16.42 -14.52
N HIS A 37 -7.99 -15.68 -13.61
CA HIS A 37 -8.00 -14.23 -13.68
C HIS A 37 -7.21 -13.81 -14.93
N THR A 38 -7.77 -12.90 -15.72
CA THR A 38 -7.08 -12.34 -16.92
C THR A 38 -6.12 -11.20 -16.55
N SER A 39 -5.90 -10.96 -15.26
CA SER A 39 -5.13 -9.83 -14.73
C SER A 39 -4.28 -10.22 -13.53
N ALA A 40 -3.12 -9.57 -13.40
CA ALA A 40 -2.33 -9.57 -12.19
C ALA A 40 -2.69 -8.35 -11.34
N LYS A 41 -2.71 -8.51 -10.03
CA LYS A 41 -3.04 -7.42 -9.09
C LYS A 41 -1.94 -7.26 -8.06
N LEU A 42 -1.41 -6.05 -7.93
CA LEU A 42 -0.48 -5.65 -6.90
C LEU A 42 -1.18 -4.73 -5.89
N VAL A 43 -0.98 -4.95 -4.59
CA VAL A 43 -1.53 -4.15 -3.50
C VAL A 43 -0.39 -3.68 -2.59
N PHE A 44 -0.41 -2.42 -2.20
CA PHE A 44 0.58 -1.82 -1.30
C PHE A 44 0.05 -1.81 0.13
N TRP A 45 0.74 -2.49 1.04
CA TRP A 45 0.41 -2.59 2.47
C TRP A 45 1.28 -1.71 3.34
N GLY A 46 2.45 -1.33 2.84
CA GLY A 46 3.39 -0.40 3.45
C GLY A 46 4.28 0.22 2.39
N VAL A 47 4.60 1.51 2.54
CA VAL A 47 5.28 2.34 1.54
C VAL A 47 6.35 3.26 2.13
N ARG A 48 6.45 3.31 3.46
CA ARG A 48 7.36 4.19 4.20
C ARG A 48 8.72 3.53 4.38
N GLY A 49 9.81 4.29 4.21
CA GLY A 49 11.18 3.81 4.43
C GLY A 49 11.62 3.88 5.88
N SER A 50 12.64 3.14 6.21
CA SER A 50 13.45 3.16 7.44
C SER A 50 12.70 2.87 8.75
N THR A 51 11.55 3.50 9.02
CA THR A 51 10.76 3.31 10.24
C THR A 51 9.29 3.64 10.01
N PRO A 52 8.36 2.98 10.71
CA PRO A 52 6.95 3.33 10.60
C PRO A 52 6.66 4.71 11.21
N THR A 53 5.75 5.47 10.58
CA THR A 53 5.38 6.82 10.98
C THR A 53 3.89 6.89 11.28
N PRO A 54 3.49 7.09 12.57
CA PRO A 54 2.09 7.15 12.96
C PRO A 54 1.47 8.56 12.87
N GLU A 55 2.22 9.55 12.43
CA GLU A 55 1.84 10.95 12.40
C GLU A 55 0.67 11.20 11.43
N ARG A 56 -0.23 12.12 11.80
CA ARG A 56 -1.39 12.46 10.97
C ARG A 56 -1.02 13.04 9.62
N GLU A 57 0.08 13.78 9.55
CA GLU A 57 0.62 14.40 8.34
C GLU A 57 1.15 13.40 7.31
N ASN A 58 1.30 12.12 7.71
CA ASN A 58 1.69 11.00 6.85
C ASN A 58 0.51 10.08 6.51
N GLY A 59 -0.70 10.43 6.97
CA GLY A 59 -1.86 9.52 6.95
C GLY A 59 -2.42 9.24 5.56
N ARG A 60 -2.16 10.08 4.57
CA ARG A 60 -2.67 9.90 3.22
C ARG A 60 -1.83 8.90 2.41
N TYR A 61 -0.52 9.01 2.48
CA TYR A 61 0.37 8.01 1.87
C TYR A 61 0.49 6.76 2.74
N GLY A 62 0.42 6.91 4.04
CA GLY A 62 0.54 5.82 5.00
C GLY A 62 1.90 5.80 5.69
N GLY A 63 1.94 5.16 6.86
CA GLY A 63 3.12 5.10 7.73
C GLY A 63 3.72 3.72 7.91
N ASN A 64 3.14 2.65 7.31
CA ASN A 64 3.72 1.31 7.39
C ASN A 64 4.92 1.16 6.47
N THR A 65 5.91 0.39 6.92
CA THR A 65 7.13 0.06 6.18
C THR A 65 6.89 -1.04 5.13
N PRO A 66 7.83 -1.26 4.18
CA PRO A 66 7.59 -1.95 2.92
C PRO A 66 6.92 -3.32 3.04
N CYS A 67 5.79 -3.46 2.38
CA CYS A 67 5.13 -4.74 2.14
C CYS A 67 4.16 -4.60 0.96
N LEU A 68 4.34 -5.42 -0.05
CA LEU A 68 3.47 -5.48 -1.21
C LEU A 68 2.98 -6.92 -1.42
N GLU A 69 1.79 -7.07 -1.99
CA GLU A 69 1.17 -8.35 -2.33
C GLU A 69 0.87 -8.39 -3.83
N LEU A 70 1.44 -9.34 -4.55
CA LEU A 70 1.08 -9.65 -5.93
C LEU A 70 0.22 -10.93 -5.97
N THR A 71 -0.94 -10.83 -6.61
CA THR A 71 -1.73 -11.98 -7.03
C THR A 71 -1.64 -12.11 -8.55
N ALA A 72 -1.06 -13.18 -9.03
CA ALA A 72 -0.91 -13.45 -10.47
C ALA A 72 -2.21 -14.00 -11.10
N PRO A 73 -2.32 -14.03 -12.44
CA PRO A 73 -3.51 -14.53 -13.13
C PRO A 73 -3.91 -15.97 -12.81
N ASP A 74 -2.94 -16.82 -12.46
CA ASP A 74 -3.14 -18.23 -12.07
C ASP A 74 -3.47 -18.41 -10.57
N GLY A 75 -3.56 -17.31 -9.82
CA GLY A 75 -3.79 -17.32 -8.38
C GLY A 75 -2.52 -17.43 -7.54
N THR A 76 -1.33 -17.47 -8.13
CA THR A 76 -0.06 -17.45 -7.37
C THR A 76 0.06 -16.18 -6.54
N HIS A 77 0.35 -16.34 -5.24
CA HIS A 77 0.55 -15.24 -4.29
C HIS A 77 2.03 -15.01 -4.01
N ILE A 78 2.47 -13.77 -4.21
CA ILE A 78 3.85 -13.33 -3.90
C ILE A 78 3.78 -12.09 -3.00
N ILE A 79 4.54 -12.12 -1.90
CA ILE A 79 4.75 -10.98 -1.01
C ILE A 79 6.16 -10.44 -1.26
N LEU A 80 6.28 -9.13 -1.40
CA LEU A 80 7.54 -8.40 -1.53
C LEU A 80 7.77 -7.63 -0.23
N ASP A 81 8.79 -8.00 0.50
CA ASP A 81 9.16 -7.54 1.83
C ASP A 81 8.12 -7.74 2.94
N CYS A 82 8.61 -7.71 4.16
CA CYS A 82 7.90 -8.05 5.38
C CYS A 82 7.95 -6.93 6.43
N GLY A 83 7.89 -5.67 6.01
CA GLY A 83 7.80 -4.52 6.92
C GLY A 83 6.48 -4.51 7.71
N THR A 84 6.20 -3.43 8.43
CA THR A 84 5.00 -3.35 9.27
C THR A 84 3.69 -3.49 8.50
N GLY A 85 3.69 -3.20 7.19
CA GLY A 85 2.55 -3.46 6.30
C GLY A 85 2.11 -4.92 6.27
N LEU A 86 3.00 -5.87 6.53
CA LEU A 86 2.70 -7.30 6.59
C LEU A 86 1.62 -7.64 7.63
N ARG A 87 1.60 -6.95 8.77
CA ARG A 87 0.55 -7.10 9.78
C ARG A 87 -0.83 -6.75 9.24
N ALA A 88 -0.92 -5.68 8.43
CA ALA A 88 -2.18 -5.27 7.82
C ALA A 88 -2.66 -6.30 6.78
N LEU A 89 -1.75 -6.84 5.98
CA LEU A 89 -2.01 -7.97 5.07
C LEU A 89 -2.52 -9.19 5.83
N GLY A 90 -1.85 -9.59 6.92
CA GLY A 90 -2.25 -10.73 7.75
C GLY A 90 -3.66 -10.60 8.32
N ASN A 91 -4.03 -9.40 8.79
CA ASN A 91 -5.39 -9.13 9.26
C ASN A 91 -6.44 -9.26 8.15
N ARG A 92 -6.09 -8.96 6.92
CA ARG A 92 -6.96 -9.15 5.76
C ARG A 92 -7.15 -10.64 5.43
N TRP A 93 -6.07 -11.42 5.48
CA TRP A 93 -6.09 -12.84 5.16
C TRP A 93 -6.85 -13.65 6.20
N ASN A 94 -6.76 -13.34 7.50
CA ASN A 94 -7.48 -14.02 8.57
C ASN A 94 -9.00 -14.04 8.39
N GLN A 95 -9.54 -13.16 7.54
CA GLN A 95 -10.98 -13.10 7.27
C GLN A 95 -11.45 -14.07 6.16
N SER A 96 -10.55 -14.66 5.38
CA SER A 96 -10.92 -15.36 4.15
C SER A 96 -10.00 -16.51 3.71
N HIS A 97 -8.89 -16.77 4.40
CA HIS A 97 -7.87 -17.69 3.91
C HIS A 97 -7.51 -18.77 4.95
N ALA A 98 -7.77 -20.03 4.61
CA ALA A 98 -7.23 -21.20 5.30
C ALA A 98 -6.44 -22.04 4.30
N GLY A 99 -5.25 -22.55 4.72
CA GLY A 99 -4.40 -23.34 3.83
C GLY A 99 -3.73 -22.51 2.74
N VAL A 100 -3.20 -21.33 3.11
CA VAL A 100 -2.49 -20.43 2.18
C VAL A 100 -1.13 -21.02 1.85
N GLU A 101 -0.80 -21.04 0.55
CA GLU A 101 0.56 -21.16 0.04
C GLU A 101 0.97 -19.82 -0.55
N SER A 102 2.12 -19.28 -0.11
CA SER A 102 2.62 -17.99 -0.59
C SER A 102 4.14 -17.93 -0.63
N HIS A 103 4.65 -17.12 -1.55
CA HIS A 103 6.08 -16.92 -1.77
C HIS A 103 6.46 -15.53 -1.31
N ILE A 104 7.53 -15.41 -0.52
CA ILE A 104 7.98 -14.18 0.10
C ILE A 104 9.37 -13.85 -0.40
N LEU A 105 9.48 -12.77 -1.15
CA LEU A 105 10.74 -12.27 -1.70
C LEU A 105 11.22 -11.12 -0.81
N VAL A 106 12.26 -11.33 -0.03
CA VAL A 106 12.83 -10.31 0.85
C VAL A 106 14.02 -9.67 0.13
N THR A 107 13.97 -8.34 -0.01
CA THR A 107 15.02 -7.60 -0.70
C THR A 107 16.32 -7.58 0.09
N HIS A 108 16.24 -7.33 1.39
CA HIS A 108 17.37 -7.33 2.32
C HIS A 108 16.89 -7.39 3.79
N TYR A 109 17.83 -7.33 4.75
CA TYR A 109 17.56 -7.64 6.15
C TYR A 109 17.48 -6.43 7.08
N HIS A 110 17.31 -5.19 6.55
CA HIS A 110 17.03 -4.03 7.39
C HIS A 110 15.65 -4.18 8.05
N TRP A 111 15.51 -3.60 9.23
CA TRP A 111 14.35 -3.85 10.08
C TRP A 111 13.03 -3.46 9.42
N ASP A 112 13.01 -2.36 8.71
CA ASP A 112 11.80 -1.89 8.01
C ASP A 112 11.31 -2.85 6.93
N HIS A 113 12.15 -3.79 6.46
CA HIS A 113 11.77 -4.84 5.50
C HIS A 113 11.42 -6.18 6.15
N ILE A 114 11.65 -6.37 7.47
CA ILE A 114 11.43 -7.66 8.14
C ILE A 114 10.65 -7.55 9.46
N GLN A 115 10.48 -6.36 10.04
CA GLN A 115 9.92 -6.20 11.39
C GLN A 115 8.43 -6.57 11.52
N GLY A 116 7.70 -6.76 10.43
CA GLY A 116 6.31 -7.21 10.44
C GLY A 116 6.14 -8.72 10.68
N ILE A 117 7.21 -9.50 10.49
CA ILE A 117 7.20 -10.97 10.58
C ILE A 117 6.61 -11.49 11.89
N PRO A 118 7.00 -10.99 13.08
CA PRO A 118 6.47 -11.47 14.35
C PRO A 118 4.96 -11.24 14.53
N PHE A 119 4.36 -10.36 13.74
CA PHE A 119 2.97 -9.92 13.85
C PHE A 119 2.08 -10.41 12.70
N PHE A 120 2.58 -11.31 11.86
CA PHE A 120 1.83 -11.88 10.75
C PHE A 120 1.15 -13.18 11.18
N HIS A 121 -0.11 -13.08 11.60
CA HIS A 121 -0.89 -14.22 12.11
C HIS A 121 -0.85 -15.48 11.24
N PRO A 122 -0.86 -15.40 9.89
CA PRO A 122 -0.80 -16.61 9.08
C PRO A 122 0.43 -17.48 9.30
N PHE A 123 1.52 -16.98 9.88
CA PHE A 123 2.69 -17.80 10.25
C PHE A 123 2.45 -18.74 11.45
N PHE A 124 1.40 -18.50 12.21
CA PHE A 124 1.03 -19.34 13.38
C PHE A 124 -0.03 -20.39 13.04
N GLU A 125 -0.47 -20.47 11.77
CA GLU A 125 -1.48 -21.42 11.31
C GLU A 125 -0.80 -22.62 10.64
N PRO A 126 -0.91 -23.84 11.20
CA PRO A 126 -0.13 -25.00 10.76
C PRO A 126 -0.49 -25.52 9.35
N GLN A 127 -1.66 -25.15 8.83
CA GLN A 127 -2.08 -25.48 7.47
C GLN A 127 -1.46 -24.58 6.39
N ASN A 128 -0.79 -23.51 6.77
CA ASN A 128 -0.18 -22.59 5.82
C ASN A 128 1.25 -22.99 5.46
N HIS A 129 1.67 -22.63 4.25
CA HIS A 129 3.01 -22.87 3.73
C HIS A 129 3.59 -21.62 3.11
N PHE A 130 4.80 -21.23 3.54
CA PHE A 130 5.50 -20.04 3.05
C PHE A 130 6.89 -20.40 2.53
N HIS A 131 7.18 -19.92 1.33
CA HIS A 131 8.47 -20.08 0.67
C HIS A 131 9.21 -18.75 0.67
N PHE A 132 10.33 -18.68 1.37
CA PHE A 132 11.12 -17.47 1.50
C PHE A 132 12.32 -17.47 0.55
N TYR A 133 12.59 -16.32 -0.06
CA TYR A 133 13.70 -16.10 -0.99
C TYR A 133 14.43 -14.82 -0.59
N SER A 134 15.76 -14.88 -0.47
CA SER A 134 16.66 -13.74 -0.29
C SER A 134 18.10 -14.18 -0.55
N PHE A 135 19.07 -13.29 -0.38
CA PHE A 135 20.47 -13.59 -0.59
C PHE A 135 21.18 -14.05 0.69
N GLU A 136 22.30 -14.78 0.52
CA GLU A 136 23.22 -15.05 1.63
C GLU A 136 23.97 -13.77 2.00
N SER A 137 23.76 -13.30 3.23
CA SER A 137 24.45 -12.14 3.77
C SER A 137 25.82 -12.52 4.28
N ARG A 138 26.86 -11.76 3.94
CA ARG A 138 28.22 -11.94 4.47
C ARG A 138 28.31 -11.83 5.99
N TYR A 139 27.30 -11.22 6.65
CA TYR A 139 27.25 -11.03 8.10
C TYR A 139 26.58 -12.19 8.84
N LEU A 140 25.64 -12.89 8.18
CA LEU A 140 24.89 -14.00 8.77
C LEU A 140 25.34 -15.35 8.23
N GLY A 141 25.99 -15.37 7.06
CA GLY A 141 26.45 -16.60 6.37
C GLY A 141 25.28 -17.46 5.88
N PRO A 142 25.48 -18.76 5.66
CA PRO A 142 24.43 -19.66 5.21
C PRO A 142 23.14 -19.56 6.02
N ASP A 143 21.99 -19.78 5.42
CA ASP A 143 20.66 -19.62 6.04
C ASP A 143 20.39 -18.20 6.58
N SER A 144 20.92 -17.17 5.93
CA SER A 144 20.82 -15.76 6.38
C SER A 144 19.41 -15.35 6.68
N LEU A 145 18.46 -15.65 5.78
CA LEU A 145 17.07 -15.25 5.95
C LEU A 145 16.39 -15.93 7.15
N ARG A 146 16.66 -17.25 7.34
CA ARG A 146 16.19 -17.96 8.53
C ARG A 146 16.72 -17.31 9.80
N LYS A 147 18.03 -17.06 9.86
CA LYS A 147 18.69 -16.43 11.02
C LYS A 147 18.15 -15.02 11.28
N ALA A 148 17.98 -14.20 10.24
CA ALA A 148 17.41 -12.86 10.37
C ALA A 148 15.98 -12.89 10.93
N LEU A 149 15.16 -13.86 10.48
CA LEU A 149 13.81 -14.06 10.97
C LEU A 149 13.79 -14.54 12.42
N GLU A 150 14.56 -15.56 12.75
CA GLU A 150 14.58 -16.17 14.08
C GLU A 150 15.17 -15.22 15.14
N SER A 151 16.18 -14.41 14.77
CA SER A 151 16.81 -13.45 15.69
C SER A 151 15.86 -12.36 16.20
N GLN A 152 14.82 -11.99 15.43
CA GLN A 152 13.82 -11.04 15.88
C GLN A 152 12.96 -11.57 17.03
N LEU A 153 12.83 -12.90 17.12
CA LEU A 153 12.03 -13.59 18.13
C LEU A 153 12.88 -14.06 19.31
N ALA A 154 14.12 -13.59 19.39
CA ALA A 154 15.03 -13.96 20.47
C ALA A 154 14.69 -13.22 21.78
N SER A 155 14.72 -13.96 22.90
CA SER A 155 14.67 -13.36 24.24
C SER A 155 15.92 -12.47 24.48
N PRO A 156 15.80 -11.29 25.12
CA PRO A 156 14.61 -10.71 25.77
C PRO A 156 13.76 -9.80 24.87
N TYR A 157 14.01 -9.74 23.58
CA TYR A 157 13.39 -8.77 22.67
C TYR A 157 11.96 -9.14 22.28
N PHE A 158 11.65 -10.43 22.28
CA PHE A 158 10.32 -10.92 21.94
C PHE A 158 9.89 -12.06 22.89
N PRO A 159 8.60 -12.10 23.30
CA PRO A 159 8.15 -13.08 24.32
C PRO A 159 7.87 -14.48 23.76
N VAL A 160 7.85 -14.64 22.43
CA VAL A 160 7.49 -15.89 21.74
C VAL A 160 8.66 -16.33 20.87
N ASP A 161 9.03 -17.60 21.00
CA ASP A 161 10.07 -18.24 20.19
C ASP A 161 9.63 -18.50 18.76
N ALA A 162 10.55 -18.53 17.80
CA ALA A 162 10.28 -18.81 16.38
C ALA A 162 9.64 -20.18 16.13
N ASN A 163 9.83 -21.15 17.04
CA ASN A 163 9.19 -22.47 16.98
C ASN A 163 7.68 -22.42 17.20
N MET A 164 7.16 -21.33 17.77
CA MET A 164 5.71 -21.11 17.89
C MET A 164 5.03 -20.77 16.56
N MET A 165 5.79 -20.34 15.57
CA MET A 165 5.29 -20.17 14.20
C MET A 165 5.09 -21.56 13.56
N SER A 166 3.87 -22.08 13.63
CA SER A 166 3.52 -23.47 13.24
C SER A 166 3.37 -23.67 11.73
N ALA A 167 3.27 -22.62 10.92
CA ALA A 167 3.24 -22.73 9.46
C ALA A 167 4.52 -23.36 8.91
N GLN A 168 4.38 -24.15 7.84
CA GLN A 168 5.54 -24.69 7.12
C GLN A 168 6.31 -23.56 6.45
N ARG A 169 7.65 -23.59 6.56
CA ARG A 169 8.53 -22.56 5.99
C ARG A 169 9.70 -23.23 5.28
N THR A 170 9.95 -22.82 4.05
CA THR A 170 11.15 -23.16 3.29
C THR A 170 11.95 -21.90 2.99
N PHE A 171 13.26 -22.04 2.90
CA PHE A 171 14.18 -20.91 2.67
C PHE A 171 15.09 -21.26 1.49
N ARG A 172 15.25 -20.31 0.59
CA ARG A 172 16.10 -20.45 -0.59
C ARG A 172 16.96 -19.22 -0.76
N ASP A 173 18.27 -19.41 -0.80
CA ASP A 173 19.21 -18.36 -1.17
C ASP A 173 19.17 -18.15 -2.70
N VAL A 174 19.14 -16.87 -3.11
CA VAL A 174 19.14 -16.42 -4.50
C VAL A 174 20.21 -15.35 -4.70
N ASN A 175 20.73 -15.21 -5.90
CA ASN A 175 21.78 -14.25 -6.23
C ASN A 175 21.31 -13.28 -7.31
N GLY A 176 22.03 -12.16 -7.45
CA GLY A 176 21.87 -11.29 -8.61
C GLY A 176 22.16 -12.06 -9.90
N GLY A 177 21.28 -11.92 -10.89
CA GLY A 177 21.31 -12.68 -12.15
C GLY A 177 20.50 -13.97 -12.13
N ASP A 178 20.04 -14.47 -10.97
CA ASP A 178 19.20 -15.66 -10.90
C ASP A 178 17.80 -15.38 -11.47
N SER A 179 17.27 -16.40 -12.17
CA SER A 179 15.88 -16.43 -12.63
C SER A 179 15.26 -17.80 -12.32
N TRP A 180 14.01 -17.77 -11.83
CA TRP A 180 13.25 -18.99 -11.51
C TRP A 180 11.75 -18.80 -11.71
N GLN A 181 11.00 -19.90 -11.65
CA GLN A 181 9.56 -19.89 -11.81
C GLN A 181 8.87 -20.10 -10.45
N ILE A 182 7.81 -19.33 -10.21
CA ILE A 182 6.86 -19.48 -9.10
C ILE A 182 5.46 -19.51 -9.71
N GLY A 183 4.83 -20.68 -9.79
CA GLY A 183 3.55 -20.81 -10.51
C GLY A 183 3.64 -20.20 -11.91
N GLY A 184 2.71 -19.33 -12.26
CA GLY A 184 2.68 -18.59 -13.52
C GLY A 184 3.58 -17.34 -13.57
N VAL A 185 4.43 -17.11 -12.56
CA VAL A 185 5.29 -15.93 -12.47
C VAL A 185 6.75 -16.29 -12.66
N ARG A 186 7.42 -15.70 -13.66
CA ARG A 186 8.87 -15.75 -13.76
C ARG A 186 9.47 -14.63 -12.92
N VAL A 187 10.34 -14.98 -11.99
CA VAL A 187 11.07 -14.06 -11.12
C VAL A 187 12.52 -13.97 -11.58
N THR A 188 13.05 -12.75 -11.68
CA THR A 188 14.47 -12.47 -11.90
C THR A 188 14.95 -11.55 -10.78
N ALA A 189 16.06 -11.91 -10.14
CA ALA A 189 16.71 -11.09 -9.13
C ALA A 189 17.93 -10.38 -9.70
N GLU A 190 18.22 -9.16 -9.21
CA GLU A 190 19.44 -8.44 -9.54
C GLU A 190 19.94 -7.68 -8.30
N ARG A 191 21.26 -7.48 -8.20
CA ARG A 191 21.82 -6.73 -7.07
C ARG A 191 21.64 -5.24 -7.26
N LEU A 192 21.26 -4.58 -6.16
CA LEU A 192 21.14 -3.13 -6.04
C LEU A 192 22.25 -2.57 -5.15
N ASN A 193 22.55 -1.28 -5.34
CA ASN A 193 23.56 -0.57 -4.57
C ASN A 193 22.98 -0.08 -3.23
N HIS A 194 23.11 -0.90 -2.20
CA HIS A 194 22.65 -0.58 -0.86
C HIS A 194 23.62 -1.13 0.19
N PRO A 195 23.83 -0.45 1.33
CA PRO A 195 24.69 -0.95 2.41
C PRO A 195 24.28 -2.37 2.84
N GLN A 196 25.27 -3.26 2.97
CA GLN A 196 25.13 -4.69 3.31
C GLN A 196 24.48 -5.57 2.24
N GLY A 197 24.04 -4.99 1.11
CA GLY A 197 23.44 -5.68 -0.02
C GLY A 197 21.93 -5.61 -0.05
N CYS A 198 21.38 -5.52 -1.24
CA CYS A 198 19.95 -5.54 -1.54
C CYS A 198 19.71 -6.25 -2.87
N LEU A 199 18.53 -6.86 -3.03
CA LEU A 199 18.05 -7.43 -4.30
C LEU A 199 16.85 -6.65 -4.81
N GLY A 200 16.88 -6.31 -6.08
CA GLY A 200 15.69 -5.96 -6.84
C GLY A 200 15.10 -7.19 -7.51
N TYR A 201 13.79 -7.19 -7.70
CA TYR A 201 13.05 -8.29 -8.33
C TYR A 201 12.25 -7.83 -9.53
N ARG A 202 12.33 -8.58 -10.63
CA ARG A 202 11.40 -8.49 -11.77
C ARG A 202 10.47 -9.68 -11.73
N LEU A 203 9.17 -9.41 -11.78
CA LEU A 203 8.09 -10.40 -11.80
C LEU A 203 7.36 -10.29 -13.14
N GLU A 204 7.41 -11.35 -13.94
CA GLU A 204 6.76 -11.42 -15.24
C GLU A 204 5.61 -12.42 -15.17
N THR A 205 4.41 -11.96 -15.50
CA THR A 205 3.18 -12.74 -15.57
C THR A 205 2.63 -12.72 -16.99
N SER A 206 1.62 -13.53 -17.29
CA SER A 206 0.90 -13.43 -18.57
C SER A 206 0.15 -12.10 -18.76
N ALA A 207 -0.04 -11.33 -17.68
CA ALA A 207 -0.75 -10.06 -17.70
C ALA A 207 0.18 -8.83 -17.77
N GLY A 208 1.49 -9.01 -17.65
CA GLY A 208 2.48 -7.94 -17.66
C GLY A 208 3.58 -8.14 -16.62
N SER A 209 4.46 -7.15 -16.52
CA SER A 209 5.70 -7.19 -15.73
C SER A 209 5.77 -6.07 -14.70
N VAL A 210 6.25 -6.42 -13.50
CA VAL A 210 6.50 -5.50 -12.38
C VAL A 210 7.96 -5.61 -11.97
N VAL A 211 8.64 -4.48 -11.80
CA VAL A 211 9.97 -4.41 -11.18
C VAL A 211 9.86 -3.72 -9.84
N TYR A 212 10.34 -4.38 -8.80
CA TYR A 212 10.47 -3.87 -7.45
C TYR A 212 11.95 -3.63 -7.13
N ALA A 213 12.35 -2.38 -7.08
CA ALA A 213 13.73 -1.94 -6.88
C ALA A 213 13.77 -0.82 -5.83
N THR A 214 13.45 -1.20 -4.60
CA THR A 214 13.61 -0.34 -3.41
C THR A 214 15.05 -0.37 -2.92
N ASP A 215 15.44 0.62 -2.12
CA ASP A 215 16.74 0.66 -1.45
C ASP A 215 17.91 0.54 -2.43
N ASN A 216 18.04 1.58 -3.25
CA ASN A 216 19.10 1.68 -4.24
C ASN A 216 19.65 3.10 -4.33
N GLU A 217 20.94 3.27 -4.09
CA GLU A 217 21.65 4.53 -4.34
C GLU A 217 22.33 4.47 -5.70
N PRO A 218 22.14 5.48 -6.57
CA PRO A 218 22.81 5.54 -7.85
C PRO A 218 24.33 5.53 -7.69
N ASP A 219 25.01 4.61 -8.40
CA ASP A 219 26.49 4.49 -8.40
C ASP A 219 27.14 4.95 -9.69
N GLY A 220 26.35 5.15 -10.76
CA GLY A 220 26.83 5.48 -12.11
C GLY A 220 27.59 4.31 -12.77
N GLY A 221 27.58 3.11 -12.18
CA GLY A 221 28.37 1.97 -12.57
C GLY A 221 27.56 0.70 -12.85
N ASP A 222 28.09 -0.42 -12.36
CA ASP A 222 27.53 -1.75 -12.66
C ASP A 222 26.14 -1.98 -12.06
N TYR A 223 25.87 -1.48 -10.86
CA TYR A 223 24.56 -1.58 -10.22
C TYR A 223 23.49 -0.82 -11.00
N ASP A 224 23.80 0.39 -11.47
CA ASP A 224 22.90 1.18 -12.29
C ASP A 224 22.61 0.50 -13.63
N GLN A 225 23.61 -0.15 -14.24
CA GLN A 225 23.41 -0.90 -15.47
C GLN A 225 22.58 -2.16 -15.24
N ALA A 226 22.81 -2.87 -14.14
CA ALA A 226 22.05 -4.05 -13.75
C ALA A 226 20.57 -3.71 -13.50
N LEU A 227 20.32 -2.63 -12.76
CA LEU A 227 18.98 -2.12 -12.51
C LEU A 227 18.26 -1.74 -13.82
N ARG A 228 18.92 -1.02 -14.75
CA ARG A 228 18.32 -0.67 -16.04
C ARG A 228 18.03 -1.88 -16.91
N ARG A 229 18.88 -2.93 -16.85
CA ARG A 229 18.56 -4.21 -17.51
C ARG A 229 17.34 -4.87 -16.89
N LEU A 230 17.26 -4.91 -15.55
CA LEU A 230 16.12 -5.47 -14.81
C LEU A 230 14.81 -4.74 -15.14
N ALA A 231 14.86 -3.41 -15.21
CA ALA A 231 13.70 -2.55 -15.45
C ALA A 231 13.31 -2.40 -16.93
N ARG A 232 14.13 -2.91 -17.87
CA ARG A 232 13.91 -2.68 -19.29
C ARG A 232 12.52 -3.12 -19.74
N ASP A 233 11.81 -2.18 -20.38
CA ASP A 233 10.47 -2.37 -20.96
C ASP A 233 9.44 -2.94 -19.96
N ALA A 234 9.63 -2.71 -18.66
CA ALA A 234 8.67 -3.15 -17.64
C ALA A 234 7.40 -2.31 -17.71
N ASP A 235 6.24 -2.94 -17.49
CA ASP A 235 4.96 -2.23 -17.44
C ASP A 235 4.88 -1.33 -16.21
N VAL A 236 5.49 -1.76 -15.09
CA VAL A 236 5.53 -1.04 -13.83
C VAL A 236 6.92 -1.11 -13.20
N LEU A 237 7.48 0.04 -12.86
CA LEU A 237 8.67 0.16 -12.01
C LEU A 237 8.28 0.79 -10.67
N ILE A 238 8.56 0.08 -9.58
CA ILE A 238 8.48 0.57 -8.21
C ILE A 238 9.89 0.85 -7.75
N TYR A 239 10.20 2.12 -7.48
CA TYR A 239 11.57 2.54 -7.25
C TYR A 239 11.70 3.46 -6.04
N ASP A 240 12.83 3.33 -5.35
CA ASP A 240 13.23 4.18 -4.23
C ASP A 240 13.24 5.67 -4.62
N ALA A 241 12.49 6.46 -3.88
CA ALA A 241 12.41 7.90 -4.07
C ALA A 241 12.34 8.63 -2.73
N GLN A 242 13.21 8.20 -1.80
CA GLN A 242 13.23 8.68 -0.44
C GLN A 242 13.54 10.16 -0.36
N TYR A 243 14.42 10.67 -1.22
CA TYR A 243 14.98 12.00 -1.12
C TYR A 243 14.62 12.95 -2.27
N SER A 244 14.80 14.26 -2.01
CA SER A 244 14.96 15.21 -3.09
C SER A 244 16.35 15.06 -3.74
N PRO A 245 16.55 15.56 -4.98
CA PRO A 245 17.87 15.59 -5.62
C PRO A 245 18.93 16.30 -4.79
N GLU A 246 18.55 17.38 -4.11
CA GLU A 246 19.44 18.19 -3.27
C GLU A 246 19.87 17.44 -2.01
N GLN A 247 18.93 16.71 -1.38
CA GLN A 247 19.23 15.87 -0.21
C GLN A 247 20.19 14.75 -0.58
N LEU A 248 19.94 14.05 -1.70
CA LEU A 248 20.80 12.99 -2.19
C LEU A 248 22.20 13.51 -2.51
N ALA A 249 22.31 14.67 -3.17
CA ALA A 249 23.61 15.24 -3.56
C ALA A 249 24.43 15.76 -2.37
N SER A 250 23.82 16.03 -1.22
CA SER A 250 24.49 16.70 -0.10
C SER A 250 24.56 15.83 1.17
N THR A 251 23.45 15.72 1.89
CA THR A 251 23.42 15.18 3.26
C THR A 251 23.13 13.69 3.35
N ARG A 252 22.63 13.07 2.28
CA ARG A 252 22.14 11.68 2.25
C ARG A 252 22.96 10.76 1.36
N LYS A 253 24.06 11.24 0.80
CA LYS A 253 24.97 10.41 0.01
C LYS A 253 25.60 9.31 0.85
N GLY A 254 25.60 8.08 0.35
CA GLY A 254 26.12 6.90 1.05
C GLY A 254 25.12 6.24 2.00
N TRP A 255 23.87 6.71 2.02
CA TRP A 255 22.81 6.12 2.85
C TRP A 255 22.08 4.95 2.18
N GLY A 256 22.34 4.72 0.88
CA GLY A 256 21.80 3.58 0.14
C GLY A 256 20.42 3.83 -0.49
N HIS A 257 20.00 5.09 -0.61
CA HIS A 257 18.69 5.47 -1.14
C HIS A 257 18.79 6.44 -2.30
N SER A 258 17.66 6.65 -2.99
CA SER A 258 17.58 7.44 -4.21
C SER A 258 16.70 8.68 -4.06
N SER A 259 16.56 9.42 -5.16
CA SER A 259 15.66 10.56 -5.26
C SER A 259 14.59 10.34 -6.33
N TRP A 260 13.50 11.11 -6.24
CA TRP A 260 12.46 11.08 -7.26
C TRP A 260 13.00 11.36 -8.68
N LEU A 261 14.06 12.19 -8.80
CA LEU A 261 14.66 12.52 -10.11
C LEU A 261 15.45 11.33 -10.68
N GLU A 262 16.19 10.61 -9.84
CA GLU A 262 16.88 9.38 -10.28
C GLU A 262 15.86 8.29 -10.67
N ALA A 263 14.75 8.18 -9.93
CA ALA A 263 13.64 7.30 -10.31
C ALA A 263 13.13 7.60 -11.74
N VAL A 264 12.93 8.88 -12.05
CA VAL A 264 12.53 9.32 -13.40
C VAL A 264 13.58 8.99 -14.45
N LYS A 265 14.88 9.19 -14.17
CA LYS A 265 15.96 8.84 -15.10
C LYS A 265 15.97 7.34 -15.42
N VAL A 266 15.90 6.50 -14.37
CA VAL A 266 15.83 5.02 -14.56
C VAL A 266 14.59 4.64 -15.37
N ALA A 267 13.43 5.21 -15.08
CA ALA A 267 12.20 4.93 -15.80
C ALA A 267 12.29 5.28 -17.30
N ARG A 268 12.85 6.43 -17.63
CA ARG A 268 13.07 6.86 -19.02
C ARG A 268 14.06 5.97 -19.75
N ASP A 269 15.24 5.77 -19.16
CA ASP A 269 16.33 5.00 -19.77
C ASP A 269 15.92 3.55 -20.02
N SER A 270 15.11 2.99 -19.12
CA SER A 270 14.61 1.62 -19.21
C SER A 270 13.28 1.50 -19.96
N LYS A 271 12.68 2.60 -20.43
CA LYS A 271 11.40 2.65 -21.17
C LYS A 271 10.25 1.97 -20.44
N VAL A 272 10.14 2.19 -19.14
CA VAL A 272 9.04 1.61 -18.36
C VAL A 272 7.71 2.26 -18.68
N GLY A 273 6.62 1.52 -18.55
CA GLY A 273 5.27 2.02 -18.80
C GLY A 273 4.74 2.95 -17.72
N ASN A 274 5.00 2.63 -16.45
CA ASN A 274 4.54 3.39 -15.28
C ASN A 274 5.63 3.40 -14.20
N LEU A 275 5.82 4.56 -13.57
CA LEU A 275 6.75 4.74 -12.44
C LEU A 275 5.94 4.93 -11.14
N LEU A 276 6.28 4.17 -10.10
CA LEU A 276 5.78 4.35 -8.74
C LEU A 276 6.93 4.75 -7.82
N LEU A 277 6.89 5.98 -7.32
CA LEU A 277 7.78 6.48 -6.28
C LEU A 277 7.46 5.76 -4.97
N PHE A 278 8.44 5.14 -4.36
CA PHE A 278 8.29 4.27 -3.21
C PHE A 278 9.31 4.59 -2.12
N HIS A 279 9.20 3.96 -0.96
CA HIS A 279 10.14 4.07 0.15
C HIS A 279 10.27 5.52 0.66
N HIS A 280 9.11 6.16 0.92
CA HIS A 280 9.07 7.56 1.33
C HIS A 280 9.80 7.80 2.64
N ASP A 281 10.62 8.86 2.70
CA ASP A 281 11.35 9.25 3.90
C ASP A 281 10.41 9.41 5.10
N PRO A 282 10.74 8.87 6.30
CA PRO A 282 9.91 9.03 7.48
C PRO A 282 9.63 10.48 7.86
N ASP A 283 10.56 11.40 7.57
CA ASP A 283 10.42 12.83 7.83
C ASP A 283 9.67 13.58 6.72
N SER A 284 9.31 12.89 5.61
CA SER A 284 8.55 13.51 4.52
C SER A 284 7.05 13.48 4.82
N SER A 285 6.47 14.65 5.06
CA SER A 285 5.01 14.79 5.15
C SER A 285 4.32 14.47 3.82
N ASP A 286 3.02 14.21 3.87
CA ASP A 286 2.18 14.00 2.68
C ASP A 286 2.33 15.15 1.65
N ARG A 287 2.49 16.38 2.12
CA ARG A 287 2.69 17.56 1.26
C ARG A 287 4.04 17.54 0.55
N MET A 288 5.10 17.07 1.20
CA MET A 288 6.42 16.94 0.58
C MET A 288 6.40 15.89 -0.53
N ILE A 289 5.74 14.75 -0.27
CA ILE A 289 5.58 13.68 -1.28
C ILE A 289 4.76 14.18 -2.48
N ASP A 290 3.72 15.01 -2.26
CA ASP A 290 2.99 15.68 -3.36
C ASP A 290 3.92 16.56 -4.21
N GLY A 291 4.82 17.27 -3.57
CA GLY A 291 5.83 18.08 -4.27
C GLY A 291 6.74 17.22 -5.15
N PHE A 292 7.24 16.09 -4.62
CA PHE A 292 8.05 15.13 -5.38
C PHE A 292 7.27 14.55 -6.56
N LEU A 293 6.03 14.13 -6.32
CA LEU A 293 5.16 13.59 -7.36
C LEU A 293 4.87 14.62 -8.45
N SER A 294 4.58 15.86 -8.07
CA SER A 294 4.32 16.94 -9.02
C SER A 294 5.54 17.23 -9.91
N ALA A 295 6.74 17.28 -9.31
CA ALA A 295 7.99 17.49 -10.05
C ALA A 295 8.29 16.28 -10.96
N ALA A 296 8.15 15.06 -10.46
CA ALA A 296 8.38 13.85 -11.25
C ALA A 296 7.43 13.75 -12.46
N ARG A 297 6.16 14.14 -12.31
CA ARG A 297 5.18 14.13 -13.41
C ARG A 297 5.46 15.14 -14.52
N GLN A 298 6.12 16.23 -14.22
CA GLN A 298 6.57 17.18 -15.26
C GLN A 298 7.60 16.53 -16.19
N GLU A 299 8.40 15.62 -15.64
CA GLU A 299 9.47 14.93 -16.34
C GLU A 299 9.02 13.58 -16.91
N PHE A 300 8.14 12.85 -16.22
CA PHE A 300 7.59 11.55 -16.61
C PHE A 300 6.11 11.47 -16.20
N PRO A 301 5.16 11.81 -17.12
CA PRO A 301 3.75 12.02 -16.77
C PRO A 301 3.04 10.82 -16.14
N VAL A 302 3.43 9.59 -16.48
CA VAL A 302 2.87 8.34 -15.94
C VAL A 302 3.54 7.93 -14.63
N THR A 303 3.72 8.91 -13.73
CA THR A 303 4.31 8.72 -12.40
C THR A 303 3.23 8.76 -11.32
N TRP A 304 3.36 7.88 -10.34
CA TRP A 304 2.51 7.79 -9.15
C TRP A 304 3.39 7.79 -7.90
N ALA A 305 2.89 8.25 -6.78
CA ALA A 305 3.51 8.02 -5.48
C ALA A 305 2.73 6.92 -4.77
N ALA A 306 3.43 5.87 -4.36
CA ALA A 306 2.83 4.71 -3.72
C ALA A 306 2.13 5.11 -2.41
N THR A 307 0.93 4.57 -2.18
CA THR A 307 0.16 4.79 -0.96
C THR A 307 -0.32 3.47 -0.39
N GLU A 308 -0.47 3.38 0.92
CA GLU A 308 -1.10 2.21 1.54
C GLU A 308 -2.52 1.98 1.01
N GLY A 309 -2.80 0.75 0.62
CA GLY A 309 -4.06 0.35 0.03
C GLY A 309 -4.25 0.73 -1.44
N MET A 310 -3.25 1.38 -2.07
CA MET A 310 -3.17 1.50 -3.52
C MET A 310 -3.18 0.10 -4.13
N SER A 311 -3.83 -0.06 -5.27
CA SER A 311 -3.72 -1.26 -6.09
C SER A 311 -3.37 -0.92 -7.54
N VAL A 312 -2.52 -1.76 -8.13
CA VAL A 312 -2.13 -1.72 -9.53
C VAL A 312 -2.60 -3.01 -10.19
N THR A 313 -3.40 -2.90 -11.23
CA THR A 313 -3.90 -4.05 -12.00
C THR A 313 -3.26 -4.03 -13.38
N LEU A 314 -2.57 -5.12 -13.71
CA LEU A 314 -2.01 -5.36 -15.05
C LEU A 314 -2.96 -6.29 -15.82
N SER A 315 -3.24 -5.97 -17.07
CA SER A 315 -4.08 -6.77 -17.95
C SER A 315 -3.74 -6.48 -19.42
N GLU A 316 -4.31 -7.23 -20.35
CA GLU A 316 -4.21 -6.96 -21.79
C GLU A 316 -4.66 -5.53 -22.17
N ARG A 317 -5.45 -4.86 -21.33
CA ARG A 317 -5.90 -3.47 -21.53
C ARG A 317 -4.88 -2.44 -21.03
N GLY A 318 -3.76 -2.87 -20.47
CA GLY A 318 -2.72 -2.05 -19.88
C GLY A 318 -2.77 -2.04 -18.35
N VAL A 319 -2.18 -0.99 -17.77
CA VAL A 319 -2.02 -0.82 -16.32
C VAL A 319 -3.08 0.13 -15.78
N GLU A 320 -3.85 -0.32 -14.79
CA GLU A 320 -4.81 0.50 -14.04
C GLU A 320 -4.31 0.72 -12.62
N VAL A 321 -4.18 1.98 -12.21
CA VAL A 321 -3.80 2.35 -10.84
C VAL A 321 -5.03 2.88 -10.10
N LYS A 322 -5.39 2.22 -8.99
CA LYS A 322 -6.45 2.68 -8.08
C LYS A 322 -5.83 3.10 -6.76
N LEU A 323 -5.98 4.36 -6.43
CA LEU A 323 -5.68 4.84 -5.08
C LEU A 323 -6.71 4.23 -4.10
N ARG A 324 -6.26 3.89 -2.90
CA ARG A 324 -7.21 3.55 -1.84
C ARG A 324 -8.19 4.72 -1.73
N GLU A 325 -9.47 4.44 -1.78
CA GLU A 325 -10.42 5.36 -1.19
C GLU A 325 -10.04 5.52 0.28
N SER A 326 -9.53 6.69 0.67
CA SER A 326 -9.06 6.94 2.04
C SER A 326 -10.25 6.79 2.98
N ARG A 327 -10.44 5.58 3.55
CA ARG A 327 -11.41 5.33 4.62
C ARG A 327 -10.81 5.72 5.99
N VAL A 328 -10.03 6.79 6.01
CA VAL A 328 -9.68 7.44 7.27
C VAL A 328 -10.86 8.34 7.64
N GLY A 329 -11.85 7.72 8.26
CA GLY A 329 -13.11 8.34 8.67
C GLY A 329 -14.29 7.54 8.12
N LEU A 330 -15.21 7.17 9.00
CA LEU A 330 -16.50 6.57 8.64
C LEU A 330 -17.20 7.50 7.63
N ARG A 331 -17.27 7.10 6.35
CA ARG A 331 -18.18 7.78 5.42
C ARG A 331 -19.60 7.51 5.87
N ARG A 332 -20.20 8.48 6.52
CA ARG A 332 -21.65 8.47 6.77
C ARG A 332 -22.32 9.06 5.54
N ARG A 333 -23.22 8.33 4.91
CA ARG A 333 -24.19 8.89 3.95
C ARG A 333 -25.19 9.75 4.72
N LEU A 334 -24.78 10.97 5.02
CA LEU A 334 -25.60 11.97 5.68
C LEU A 334 -26.05 12.96 4.59
N ARG A 335 -27.29 13.35 4.61
CA ARG A 335 -27.77 14.44 3.75
C ARG A 335 -27.44 15.78 4.40
N PHE A 336 -26.19 16.20 4.29
CA PHE A 336 -25.79 17.55 4.65
C PHE A 336 -25.88 18.47 3.45
N THR A 337 -26.09 19.75 3.72
CA THR A 337 -25.90 20.81 2.74
C THR A 337 -24.60 21.54 3.06
N ALA A 338 -23.96 22.05 2.02
CA ALA A 338 -22.78 22.88 2.14
C ALA A 338 -22.91 24.12 1.27
N ILE A 339 -22.35 25.23 1.72
CA ILE A 339 -22.12 26.40 0.86
C ILE A 339 -20.71 26.22 0.29
N VAL A 340 -20.61 26.18 -1.03
CA VAL A 340 -19.34 25.97 -1.75
C VAL A 340 -19.03 27.20 -2.58
N SER A 341 -17.84 27.75 -2.38
CA SER A 341 -17.37 28.90 -3.15
C SER A 341 -15.98 28.65 -3.74
N GLY A 342 -15.75 29.19 -4.94
CA GLY A 342 -14.50 29.01 -5.67
C GLY A 342 -14.54 29.66 -7.03
N ARG A 343 -13.80 29.03 -8.00
CA ARG A 343 -13.85 29.39 -9.42
C ARG A 343 -14.21 28.16 -10.25
N ASP A 344 -15.03 28.37 -11.27
CA ASP A 344 -15.37 27.34 -12.25
C ASP A 344 -14.22 27.12 -13.28
N GLU A 345 -14.46 26.25 -14.25
CA GLU A 345 -13.49 25.92 -15.29
C GLU A 345 -13.12 27.12 -16.19
N ASP A 346 -13.98 28.14 -16.29
CA ASP A 346 -13.75 29.37 -17.03
C ASP A 346 -13.08 30.45 -16.15
N GLY A 347 -12.83 30.15 -14.86
CA GLY A 347 -12.20 31.08 -13.91
C GLY A 347 -13.17 32.07 -13.28
N LYS A 348 -14.48 31.96 -13.54
CA LYS A 348 -15.52 32.79 -12.96
C LYS A 348 -15.78 32.37 -11.51
N LYS A 349 -15.88 33.36 -10.60
CA LYS A 349 -16.24 33.11 -9.21
C LYS A 349 -17.66 32.60 -9.10
N PHE A 350 -17.86 31.58 -8.28
CA PHE A 350 -19.18 31.10 -7.90
C PHE A 350 -19.30 30.88 -6.39
N GLU A 351 -20.53 30.92 -5.91
CA GLU A 351 -20.95 30.47 -4.60
C GLU A 351 -22.32 29.82 -4.77
N GLU A 352 -22.44 28.55 -4.33
CA GLU A 352 -23.69 27.80 -4.47
C GLU A 352 -23.94 26.86 -3.29
N LYS A 353 -25.19 26.48 -3.10
CA LYS A 353 -25.59 25.47 -2.13
C LYS A 353 -25.50 24.09 -2.76
N ALA A 354 -24.66 23.24 -2.16
CA ALA A 354 -24.37 21.89 -2.62
C ALA A 354 -24.99 20.82 -1.72
N VAL A 355 -25.31 19.68 -2.30
CA VAL A 355 -25.62 18.47 -1.53
C VAL A 355 -24.31 17.72 -1.27
N VAL A 356 -24.03 17.44 0.00
CA VAL A 356 -22.92 16.59 0.41
C VAL A 356 -23.37 15.13 0.35
N ARG A 357 -22.86 14.37 -0.63
CA ARG A 357 -23.18 12.93 -0.76
C ARG A 357 -22.37 12.05 0.17
N ASP A 358 -21.09 12.39 0.32
CA ASP A 358 -20.16 11.71 1.20
C ASP A 358 -19.33 12.74 1.98
N LEU A 359 -19.07 12.46 3.25
CA LEU A 359 -18.26 13.30 4.13
C LEU A 359 -17.32 12.41 4.95
N SER A 360 -16.05 12.80 5.04
CA SER A 360 -15.02 12.18 5.87
C SER A 360 -14.18 13.26 6.53
N LEU A 361 -13.30 12.88 7.45
CA LEU A 361 -12.34 13.82 8.06
C LEU A 361 -11.37 14.44 7.04
N LEU A 362 -11.16 13.80 5.89
CA LEU A 362 -10.20 14.25 4.89
C LEU A 362 -10.84 14.94 3.69
N GLY A 363 -12.16 14.89 3.52
CA GLY A 363 -12.78 15.47 2.35
C GLY A 363 -14.27 15.19 2.21
N ALA A 364 -14.86 15.73 1.14
CA ALA A 364 -16.26 15.58 0.80
C ALA A 364 -16.47 15.26 -0.68
N TYR A 365 -17.55 14.54 -0.97
CA TYR A 365 -18.09 14.43 -2.32
C TYR A 365 -19.36 15.27 -2.43
N LEU A 366 -19.29 16.28 -3.31
CA LEU A 366 -20.29 17.33 -3.44
C LEU A 366 -21.02 17.19 -4.78
N CYS A 367 -22.31 17.59 -4.81
CA CYS A 367 -23.02 17.78 -6.07
C CYS A 367 -23.14 19.28 -6.32
N LEU A 368 -22.49 19.77 -7.39
CA LEU A 368 -22.42 21.16 -7.79
C LEU A 368 -23.08 21.40 -9.15
N ASP A 369 -23.70 22.55 -9.34
CA ASP A 369 -24.13 23.03 -10.64
C ASP A 369 -22.93 23.59 -11.43
N ASN A 370 -22.02 24.29 -10.73
CA ASN A 370 -20.75 24.73 -11.31
C ASN A 370 -19.73 23.63 -11.40
N ARG A 371 -18.81 23.74 -12.37
CA ARG A 371 -17.74 22.78 -12.59
C ARG A 371 -16.38 23.42 -12.29
N PRO A 372 -15.80 23.17 -11.12
CA PRO A 372 -14.46 23.65 -10.82
C PRO A 372 -13.40 22.84 -11.58
N ARG A 373 -12.23 23.45 -11.84
CA ARG A 373 -11.08 22.71 -12.41
C ARG A 373 -10.51 21.73 -11.41
N LEU A 374 -10.00 20.61 -11.90
CA LEU A 374 -9.15 19.73 -11.08
C LEU A 374 -7.98 20.53 -10.50
N GLN A 375 -7.63 20.25 -9.25
CA GLN A 375 -6.59 20.93 -8.47
C GLN A 375 -6.88 22.41 -8.14
N SER A 376 -8.06 22.94 -8.46
CA SER A 376 -8.45 24.25 -7.94
C SER A 376 -8.86 24.19 -6.48
N GLU A 377 -8.71 25.32 -5.78
CA GLU A 377 -9.15 25.43 -4.39
C GLU A 377 -10.61 25.82 -4.28
N LEU A 378 -11.33 25.17 -3.35
CA LEU A 378 -12.70 25.51 -2.96
C LEU A 378 -12.75 25.79 -1.46
N ARG A 379 -13.64 26.69 -1.07
CA ARG A 379 -14.08 26.84 0.33
C ARG A 379 -15.42 26.11 0.47
N VAL A 380 -15.50 25.22 1.44
CA VAL A 380 -16.67 24.37 1.71
C VAL A 380 -17.13 24.64 3.14
N VAL A 381 -18.33 25.17 3.34
CA VAL A 381 -18.94 25.38 4.65
C VAL A 381 -20.08 24.38 4.80
N ILE A 382 -19.90 23.41 5.69
CA ILE A 382 -20.89 22.33 5.92
C ILE A 382 -21.81 22.77 7.05
N GLU A 383 -23.11 22.76 6.78
CA GLU A 383 -24.16 23.06 7.75
C GLU A 383 -24.69 21.76 8.36
N ALA A 384 -24.53 21.59 9.68
CA ALA A 384 -25.12 20.48 10.42
C ALA A 384 -26.50 20.87 10.91
N SER A 385 -27.53 20.23 10.37
CA SER A 385 -28.90 20.32 10.91
C SER A 385 -28.99 19.41 12.14
N GLY A 386 -28.85 19.96 13.34
CA GLY A 386 -29.05 19.26 14.62
C GLY A 386 -30.49 19.37 15.09
N GLU A 387 -31.08 18.29 15.63
CA GLU A 387 -32.29 18.36 16.44
C GLU A 387 -31.98 19.14 17.74
N GLY A 388 -32.44 20.38 17.83
CA GLY A 388 -32.22 21.28 18.97
C GLY A 388 -31.31 22.45 18.61
N ASN A 389 -31.90 23.52 18.16
CA ASN A 389 -31.54 24.96 18.08
C ASN A 389 -30.05 25.40 18.23
N ARG A 390 -29.06 24.60 17.83
CA ARG A 390 -27.67 25.00 17.60
C ARG A 390 -27.20 24.44 16.27
N ALA A 391 -27.28 25.21 15.21
CA ALA A 391 -26.59 24.91 13.96
C ALA A 391 -25.10 25.10 14.20
N SER A 392 -24.33 24.02 14.14
CA SER A 392 -22.86 24.09 14.06
C SER A 392 -22.44 24.02 12.59
N SER A 393 -21.68 24.99 12.15
CA SER A 393 -21.07 24.97 10.81
C SER A 393 -19.57 24.73 10.92
N MET A 394 -19.06 23.89 10.04
CA MET A 394 -17.62 23.66 9.86
C MET A 394 -17.21 24.15 8.48
N ALA A 395 -16.13 24.92 8.41
CA ALA A 395 -15.61 25.44 7.16
C ALA A 395 -14.23 24.86 6.87
N PHE A 396 -14.03 24.46 5.63
CA PHE A 396 -12.82 23.86 5.15
C PHE A 396 -12.35 24.56 3.88
N ARG A 397 -11.03 24.65 3.70
CA ARG A 397 -10.41 24.89 2.43
C ARG A 397 -9.94 23.55 1.88
N GLY A 398 -10.24 23.25 0.62
CA GLY A 398 -9.90 21.96 0.02
C GLY A 398 -9.57 22.08 -1.45
N THR A 399 -8.88 21.05 -1.97
CA THR A 399 -8.52 20.92 -3.38
C THR A 399 -9.47 19.97 -4.09
N VAL A 400 -9.89 20.33 -5.29
CA VAL A 400 -10.67 19.46 -6.19
C VAL A 400 -9.77 18.33 -6.68
N VAL A 401 -10.06 17.10 -6.27
CA VAL A 401 -9.29 15.91 -6.63
C VAL A 401 -10.01 15.01 -7.63
N HIS A 402 -11.28 15.25 -7.84
CA HIS A 402 -12.13 14.47 -8.76
C HIS A 402 -13.30 15.32 -9.26
N CYS A 403 -13.69 15.16 -10.52
CA CYS A 403 -14.85 15.82 -11.12
C CYS A 403 -15.53 14.89 -12.11
N ASP A 404 -16.73 14.39 -11.75
CA ASP A 404 -17.59 13.62 -12.64
C ASP A 404 -18.52 14.56 -13.42
N LEU A 405 -18.58 14.38 -14.73
CA LEU A 405 -19.53 15.09 -15.57
C LEU A 405 -20.96 14.62 -15.28
N GLY A 406 -21.82 15.53 -14.86
CA GLY A 406 -23.26 15.30 -14.86
C GLY A 406 -23.72 15.00 -16.29
N ARG A 407 -24.46 13.91 -16.50
CA ARG A 407 -25.20 13.71 -17.76
C ARG A 407 -26.29 14.81 -17.84
N GLU A 408 -26.67 15.22 -19.05
CA GLU A 408 -27.65 16.31 -19.30
C GLU A 408 -28.76 16.39 -18.23
N LYS A 409 -28.80 17.51 -17.46
CA LYS A 409 -29.70 17.83 -16.33
C LYS A 409 -29.34 17.26 -14.96
N THR A 410 -28.15 16.70 -14.74
CA THR A 410 -27.69 16.30 -13.40
C THR A 410 -26.49 17.14 -12.95
N GLN A 411 -26.43 17.43 -11.66
CA GLN A 411 -25.30 18.14 -11.04
C GLN A 411 -23.99 17.40 -11.23
N ASN A 412 -22.88 18.15 -11.34
CA ASN A 412 -21.53 17.57 -11.37
C ASN A 412 -21.16 16.95 -10.03
N GLY A 413 -20.55 15.77 -10.04
CA GLY A 413 -19.97 15.14 -8.86
C GLY A 413 -18.56 15.66 -8.63
N VAL A 414 -18.28 16.30 -7.51
CA VAL A 414 -16.98 16.92 -7.20
C VAL A 414 -16.41 16.35 -5.91
N GLY A 415 -15.28 15.67 -6.02
CA GLY A 415 -14.49 15.22 -4.89
C GLY A 415 -13.54 16.33 -4.43
N VAL A 416 -13.62 16.71 -3.16
CA VAL A 416 -12.78 17.74 -2.53
C VAL A 416 -11.99 17.10 -1.40
N LEU A 417 -10.67 17.26 -1.43
CA LEU A 417 -9.78 16.88 -0.34
C LEU A 417 -9.55 18.11 0.55
N PHE A 418 -9.85 18.02 1.84
CA PHE A 418 -9.65 19.12 2.77
C PHE A 418 -8.15 19.31 3.07
N ILE A 419 -7.70 20.57 3.00
CA ILE A 419 -6.32 20.96 3.29
C ILE A 419 -6.22 21.47 4.72
N GLU A 420 -7.19 22.30 5.12
CA GLU A 420 -7.23 22.91 6.46
C GLU A 420 -8.67 23.21 6.86
N GLU A 421 -8.95 23.20 8.19
CA GLU A 421 -10.17 23.75 8.77
C GLU A 421 -10.01 25.27 8.88
N THR A 422 -11.01 26.00 8.43
CA THR A 422 -11.01 27.47 8.45
C THR A 422 -12.15 27.97 9.34
N ASP A 423 -12.07 29.21 9.81
CA ASP A 423 -13.17 29.82 10.54
C ASP A 423 -14.40 29.92 9.62
N SER A 424 -15.55 29.47 10.10
CA SER A 424 -16.80 29.44 9.31
C SER A 424 -17.26 30.85 8.89
N GLY A 425 -16.81 31.87 9.60
CA GLY A 425 -17.21 33.27 9.37
C GLY A 425 -18.71 33.52 9.66
N LEU A 426 -19.41 32.53 10.21
CA LEU A 426 -20.79 32.72 10.69
C LEU A 426 -20.78 33.20 12.15
N PRO A 427 -21.65 34.15 12.52
CA PRO A 427 -21.70 34.62 13.87
C PRO A 427 -21.98 33.43 14.81
N ARG A 428 -21.21 33.33 15.89
CA ARG A 428 -21.51 32.44 17.00
C ARG A 428 -22.56 33.16 17.87
N ASP A 429 -23.82 32.85 17.65
CA ASP A 429 -24.88 33.28 18.56
C ASP A 429 -24.86 32.51 19.90
#